data_c80110bf3cb9a533d234d9d31d82caf1
#
_entry.id   c80110bf3cb9a533d234d9d31d82caf1
#
_cell.length_a   1.000
_cell.length_b   1.000
_cell.length_c   1.000
_cell.angle_alpha   90.00
_cell.angle_beta   90.00
_cell.angle_gamma   90.00
#
_symmetry.space_group_name_H-M   'P 1'
#
loop_
_entity.id
_entity.type
_entity.pdbx_description
1 polymer ?
#
loop_
_entity_poly.entity_id
_entity_poly.type
_entity_poly.pdbx_seq_one_letter_code
_entity_poly.pdbx_strand_id
1 'polypeptide(L)'
;MLAHWDGVIDGRLDLDSFGGHSTCESLLDPTLSDRPGKYVSMFQIHAPYDLEGGWPLRRDEVMEAMLAKWRKAAPNMSPESIVATTMEDPGEIEIRFPQMRRGSIKHGDYTPLQMGCFRPNQDCSATDTPIEGLYTCGASTFPGGLVLGGPGYIGAGRVADDLGIDRWWKPTPEMERYIKDYLEE
;
A
#
# COMPACT_ATOMS: atom_id res chain seq x y z
N MET A 1 15.74 7.04 11.22
CA MET A 1 14.42 7.06 10.54
C MET A 1 14.18 8.38 9.81
N LEU A 2 14.27 9.56 10.46
CA LEU A 2 14.08 10.86 9.75
C LEU A 2 15.11 11.07 8.63
N ALA A 3 16.39 10.83 8.88
CA ALA A 3 17.43 10.97 7.85
C ALA A 3 17.21 10.07 6.61
N HIS A 4 16.58 8.91 6.77
CA HIS A 4 16.18 8.08 5.61
C HIS A 4 15.12 8.79 4.76
N TRP A 5 14.11 9.39 5.40
CA TRP A 5 13.06 10.13 4.70
C TRP A 5 13.61 11.36 3.96
N ASP A 6 14.50 12.12 4.62
CA ASP A 6 15.16 13.27 3.98
C ASP A 6 15.95 12.80 2.75
N GLY A 7 16.65 11.67 2.85
CA GLY A 7 17.34 11.05 1.72
C GLY A 7 16.38 10.69 0.58
N VAL A 8 15.27 10.01 0.89
CA VAL A 8 14.29 9.60 -0.13
C VAL A 8 13.68 10.82 -0.85
N ILE A 9 13.37 11.89 -0.12
CA ILE A 9 12.87 13.15 -0.69
C ILE A 9 13.90 13.76 -1.65
N ASP A 10 15.17 13.70 -1.29
CA ASP A 10 16.28 14.24 -2.08
C ASP A 10 16.80 13.28 -3.20
N GLY A 11 16.11 12.16 -3.43
CA GLY A 11 16.52 11.19 -4.45
C GLY A 11 17.66 10.26 -4.02
N ARG A 12 17.99 10.22 -2.74
CA ARG A 12 19.06 9.37 -2.19
C ARG A 12 18.50 8.20 -1.40
N LEU A 13 19.15 7.05 -1.54
CA LEU A 13 18.86 5.86 -0.74
C LEU A 13 20.13 5.43 -0.01
N ASP A 14 20.11 5.59 1.32
CA ASP A 14 21.16 5.10 2.20
C ASP A 14 20.96 3.59 2.42
N LEU A 15 21.84 2.78 1.80
CA LEU A 15 21.75 1.32 1.83
C LEU A 15 22.13 0.70 3.18
N ASP A 16 22.75 1.45 4.07
CA ASP A 16 23.08 1.00 5.43
C ASP A 16 21.92 1.24 6.41
N SER A 17 21.12 2.29 6.18
CA SER A 17 20.19 2.84 7.15
C SER A 17 18.71 2.90 6.67
N PHE A 18 18.32 2.15 5.64
CA PHE A 18 16.92 2.09 5.22
C PHE A 18 16.08 1.17 6.11
N GLY A 19 14.80 1.46 6.20
CA GLY A 19 13.78 0.62 6.84
C GLY A 19 12.78 0.07 5.82
N GLY A 20 12.06 -0.97 6.23
CA GLY A 20 11.02 -1.56 5.41
C GLY A 20 10.19 -2.56 6.21
N HIS A 21 9.21 -3.15 5.56
CA HIS A 21 8.44 -4.24 6.13
C HIS A 21 8.51 -5.48 5.23
N SER A 22 8.38 -6.63 5.83
CA SER A 22 8.36 -7.90 5.10
C SER A 22 7.16 -8.72 5.51
N THR A 23 6.64 -9.45 4.55
CA THR A 23 5.52 -10.36 4.72
C THR A 23 5.85 -11.69 4.06
N CYS A 24 5.15 -12.75 4.47
CA CYS A 24 5.25 -14.08 3.87
C CYS A 24 3.83 -14.62 3.70
N GLU A 25 3.16 -14.13 2.67
CA GLU A 25 1.74 -14.40 2.41
C GLU A 25 1.47 -15.89 2.20
N SER A 26 2.40 -16.64 1.64
CA SER A 26 2.24 -18.07 1.40
C SER A 26 2.20 -18.92 2.69
N LEU A 27 2.49 -18.35 3.85
CA LEU A 27 2.19 -18.98 5.15
C LEU A 27 0.69 -19.01 5.45
N LEU A 28 -0.06 -18.04 4.93
CA LEU A 28 -1.50 -17.92 5.09
C LEU A 28 -2.25 -18.54 3.90
N ASP A 29 -1.73 -18.35 2.69
CA ASP A 29 -2.26 -18.91 1.45
C ASP A 29 -1.21 -19.78 0.75
N PRO A 30 -1.20 -21.09 0.98
CA PRO A 30 -0.25 -22.02 0.35
C PRO A 30 -0.35 -22.08 -1.17
N THR A 31 -1.45 -21.60 -1.78
CA THR A 31 -1.62 -21.63 -3.24
C THR A 31 -0.71 -20.64 -3.96
N LEU A 32 -0.11 -19.70 -3.25
CA LEU A 32 0.87 -18.75 -3.79
C LEU A 32 2.23 -19.37 -4.11
N SER A 33 2.50 -20.60 -3.66
CA SER A 33 3.73 -21.34 -3.98
C SER A 33 3.40 -22.69 -4.61
N ASP A 34 3.97 -22.94 -5.77
CA ASP A 34 3.86 -24.22 -6.48
C ASP A 34 4.89 -25.27 -6.00
N ARG A 35 5.77 -24.91 -5.07
CA ARG A 35 6.89 -25.74 -4.61
C ARG A 35 6.76 -26.09 -3.14
N PRO A 36 6.57 -27.36 -2.78
CA PRO A 36 6.53 -27.80 -1.39
C PRO A 36 7.78 -27.35 -0.59
N GLY A 37 7.55 -26.78 0.58
CA GLY A 37 8.63 -26.28 1.45
C GLY A 37 9.31 -25.00 0.96
N LYS A 38 8.76 -24.33 -0.07
CA LYS A 38 9.18 -23.02 -0.54
C LYS A 38 8.06 -22.00 -0.28
N TYR A 39 8.46 -20.78 0.00
CA TYR A 39 7.57 -19.71 0.39
C TYR A 39 7.75 -18.51 -0.51
N VAL A 40 6.67 -17.78 -0.75
CA VAL A 40 6.68 -16.48 -1.39
C VAL A 40 6.66 -15.42 -0.31
N SER A 41 7.65 -14.57 -0.33
CA SER A 41 7.82 -13.50 0.65
C SER A 41 8.12 -12.19 -0.05
N MET A 42 7.64 -11.09 0.51
CA MET A 42 7.86 -9.74 0.01
C MET A 42 8.64 -8.92 1.04
N PHE A 43 9.58 -8.11 0.57
CA PHE A 43 10.21 -7.06 1.35
C PHE A 43 10.07 -5.73 0.63
N GLN A 44 9.39 -4.80 1.26
CA GLN A 44 9.10 -3.48 0.71
C GLN A 44 9.80 -2.39 1.51
N ILE A 45 10.40 -1.46 0.80
CA ILE A 45 11.07 -0.28 1.38
C ILE A 45 10.47 1.01 0.81
N HIS A 46 10.69 2.11 1.49
CA HIS A 46 10.47 3.44 0.90
C HIS A 46 11.68 3.82 0.08
N ALA A 47 11.46 4.14 -1.18
CA ALA A 47 12.52 4.43 -2.14
C ALA A 47 12.17 5.66 -2.99
N PRO A 48 13.16 6.47 -3.39
CA PRO A 48 12.91 7.62 -4.25
C PRO A 48 12.48 7.18 -5.66
N TYR A 49 11.58 7.94 -6.29
CA TYR A 49 11.24 7.74 -7.69
C TYR A 49 12.44 8.05 -8.59
N ASP A 50 13.04 9.20 -8.38
CA ASP A 50 14.23 9.67 -9.09
C ASP A 50 15.49 9.37 -8.25
N LEU A 51 15.96 8.11 -8.28
CA LEU A 51 17.14 7.70 -7.53
C LEU A 51 18.41 8.31 -8.12
N GLU A 52 19.27 8.90 -7.30
CA GLU A 52 20.60 9.36 -7.68
C GLU A 52 21.41 8.21 -8.30
N GLY A 53 21.94 8.43 -9.49
CA GLY A 53 22.60 7.40 -10.30
C GLY A 53 21.65 6.57 -11.17
N GLY A 54 20.34 6.69 -10.98
CA GLY A 54 19.30 6.04 -11.77
C GLY A 54 19.07 4.56 -11.41
N TRP A 55 17.82 4.15 -11.38
CA TRP A 55 17.41 2.79 -11.06
C TRP A 55 18.08 1.73 -11.95
N PRO A 56 18.22 1.92 -13.30
CA PRO A 56 18.85 0.90 -14.14
C PRO A 56 20.28 0.55 -13.75
N LEU A 57 21.01 1.48 -13.14
CA LEU A 57 22.39 1.25 -12.70
C LEU A 57 22.51 0.81 -11.23
N ARG A 58 21.53 1.15 -10.40
CA ARG A 58 21.58 0.93 -8.96
C ARG A 58 20.73 -0.25 -8.47
N ARG A 59 19.90 -0.81 -9.34
CA ARG A 59 18.91 -1.83 -9.02
C ARG A 59 19.49 -3.04 -8.31
N ASP A 60 20.52 -3.65 -8.87
CA ASP A 60 21.12 -4.86 -8.31
C ASP A 60 21.78 -4.58 -6.97
N GLU A 61 22.44 -3.44 -6.81
CA GLU A 61 23.02 -2.99 -5.55
C GLU A 61 21.94 -2.83 -4.46
N VAL A 62 20.82 -2.19 -4.80
CA VAL A 62 19.70 -2.00 -3.87
C VAL A 62 19.08 -3.35 -3.48
N MET A 63 18.85 -4.23 -4.45
CA MET A 63 18.30 -5.57 -4.20
C MET A 63 19.21 -6.38 -3.27
N GLU A 64 20.52 -6.38 -3.50
CA GLU A 64 21.47 -7.09 -2.64
C GLU A 64 21.51 -6.50 -1.22
N ALA A 65 21.46 -5.18 -1.08
CA ALA A 65 21.38 -4.53 0.23
C ALA A 65 20.10 -4.90 0.99
N MET A 66 18.95 -4.96 0.28
CA MET A 66 17.68 -5.42 0.84
C MET A 66 17.77 -6.87 1.33
N LEU A 67 18.29 -7.77 0.51
CA LEU A 67 18.49 -9.18 0.87
C LEU A 67 19.45 -9.33 2.06
N ALA A 68 20.55 -8.59 2.05
CA ALA A 68 21.52 -8.61 3.15
C ALA A 68 20.89 -8.14 4.47
N LYS A 69 20.06 -7.10 4.42
CA LYS A 69 19.34 -6.61 5.58
C LYS A 69 18.30 -7.62 6.09
N TRP A 70 17.57 -8.23 5.17
CA TRP A 70 16.55 -9.24 5.49
C TRP A 70 17.18 -10.46 6.17
N ARG A 71 18.33 -10.95 5.67
CA ARG A 71 19.07 -12.07 6.26
C ARG A 71 19.50 -11.82 7.71
N LYS A 72 19.71 -10.56 8.12
CA LYS A 72 20.00 -10.23 9.53
C LYS A 72 18.82 -10.57 10.46
N ALA A 73 17.58 -10.42 9.97
CA ALA A 73 16.37 -10.75 10.72
C ALA A 73 15.92 -12.21 10.50
N ALA A 74 16.28 -12.81 9.38
CA ALA A 74 15.92 -14.18 8.98
C ALA A 74 17.18 -14.97 8.57
N PRO A 75 18.01 -15.43 9.53
CA PRO A 75 19.30 -16.09 9.24
C PRO A 75 19.16 -17.39 8.42
N ASN A 76 18.00 -18.00 8.44
CA ASN A 76 17.68 -19.19 7.63
C ASN A 76 17.45 -18.87 6.14
N MET A 77 17.41 -17.60 5.76
CA MET A 77 17.29 -17.16 4.37
C MET A 77 18.66 -17.06 3.71
N SER A 78 19.33 -18.21 3.59
CA SER A 78 20.64 -18.28 2.93
C SER A 78 20.49 -18.13 1.40
N PRO A 79 21.56 -17.72 0.69
CA PRO A 79 21.51 -17.64 -0.77
C PRO A 79 21.04 -18.93 -1.45
N GLU A 80 21.42 -20.09 -0.91
CA GLU A 80 21.09 -21.41 -1.42
C GLU A 80 19.60 -21.77 -1.21
N SER A 81 18.96 -21.14 -0.21
CA SER A 81 17.53 -21.34 0.07
C SER A 81 16.63 -20.50 -0.84
N ILE A 82 17.18 -19.48 -1.51
CA ILE A 82 16.45 -18.58 -2.40
C ILE A 82 16.38 -19.21 -3.79
N VAL A 83 15.17 -19.46 -4.27
CA VAL A 83 14.93 -20.03 -5.61
C VAL A 83 15.01 -18.94 -6.69
N ALA A 84 14.40 -17.81 -6.43
CA ALA A 84 14.40 -16.65 -7.32
C ALA A 84 14.10 -15.38 -6.55
N THR A 85 14.57 -14.26 -7.07
CA THR A 85 14.24 -12.92 -6.58
C THR A 85 13.82 -12.04 -7.75
N THR A 86 12.91 -11.12 -7.48
CA THR A 86 12.57 -10.04 -8.38
C THR A 86 12.43 -8.76 -7.57
N MET A 87 12.68 -7.62 -8.18
CA MET A 87 12.45 -6.32 -7.59
C MET A 87 11.74 -5.43 -8.62
N GLU A 88 10.77 -4.69 -8.16
CA GLU A 88 10.14 -3.62 -8.94
C GLU A 88 10.52 -2.28 -8.32
N ASP A 89 11.15 -1.42 -9.10
CA ASP A 89 11.41 -0.04 -8.71
C ASP A 89 10.15 0.83 -8.91
N PRO A 90 10.11 2.06 -8.35
CA PRO A 90 8.92 2.89 -8.48
C PRO A 90 8.51 3.21 -9.92
N GLY A 91 9.44 3.28 -10.87
CA GLY A 91 9.17 3.50 -12.28
C GLY A 91 8.51 2.28 -12.94
N GLU A 92 8.98 1.09 -12.62
CA GLU A 92 8.38 -0.17 -13.10
C GLU A 92 6.97 -0.36 -12.55
N ILE A 93 6.74 0.00 -11.27
CA ILE A 93 5.40 -0.01 -10.68
C ILE A 93 4.46 0.93 -11.46
N GLU A 94 4.90 2.15 -11.79
CA GLU A 94 4.10 3.09 -12.56
C GLU A 94 3.83 2.62 -13.99
N ILE A 95 4.80 1.99 -14.64
CA ILE A 95 4.62 1.41 -15.99
C ILE A 95 3.59 0.28 -15.95
N ARG A 96 3.67 -0.58 -14.96
CA ARG A 96 2.76 -1.73 -14.80
C ARG A 96 1.35 -1.32 -14.35
N PHE A 97 1.29 -0.30 -13.50
CA PHE A 97 0.07 0.23 -12.92
C PHE A 97 0.02 1.76 -13.07
N PRO A 98 -0.43 2.29 -14.21
CA PRO A 98 -0.36 3.73 -14.52
C PRO A 98 -1.08 4.65 -13.52
N GLN A 99 -2.04 4.12 -12.76
CA GLN A 99 -2.71 4.84 -11.68
C GLN A 99 -1.83 5.00 -10.43
N MET A 100 -0.78 4.20 -10.30
CA MET A 100 0.19 4.29 -9.20
C MET A 100 1.31 5.28 -9.58
N ARG A 101 0.91 6.55 -9.75
CA ARG A 101 1.83 7.61 -10.16
C ARG A 101 3.06 7.68 -9.26
N ARG A 102 4.24 7.75 -9.88
CA ARG A 102 5.55 7.73 -9.22
C ARG A 102 5.75 6.52 -8.30
N GLY A 103 5.14 5.40 -8.65
CA GLY A 103 5.21 4.16 -7.87
C GLY A 103 4.41 4.17 -6.56
N SER A 104 3.53 5.17 -6.36
CA SER A 104 2.72 5.22 -5.14
C SER A 104 1.60 4.19 -5.16
N ILE A 105 1.78 3.11 -4.40
CA ILE A 105 0.75 2.07 -4.19
C ILE A 105 -0.49 2.61 -3.46
N LYS A 106 -0.41 3.82 -2.91
CA LYS A 106 -1.49 4.49 -2.19
C LYS A 106 -2.23 5.51 -3.04
N HIS A 107 -1.87 5.66 -4.33
CA HIS A 107 -2.41 6.64 -5.27
C HIS A 107 -2.34 8.08 -4.73
N GLY A 108 -1.16 8.55 -4.45
CA GLY A 108 -0.91 9.85 -3.86
C GLY A 108 -0.27 9.75 -2.48
N ASP A 109 -0.24 10.85 -1.77
CA ASP A 109 0.45 10.97 -0.50
C ASP A 109 -0.54 10.98 0.68
N TYR A 110 -0.06 10.65 1.88
CA TYR A 110 -0.84 10.70 3.11
C TYR A 110 -0.49 11.97 3.89
N THR A 111 -0.52 13.09 3.19
CA THR A 111 -0.39 14.42 3.78
C THR A 111 -1.76 15.04 4.06
N PRO A 112 -1.85 16.03 4.95
CA PRO A 112 -3.14 16.68 5.26
C PRO A 112 -3.90 17.19 4.04
N LEU A 113 -3.18 17.67 3.00
CA LEU A 113 -3.78 18.19 1.77
C LEU A 113 -4.18 17.11 0.75
N GLN A 114 -3.93 15.84 1.07
CA GLN A 114 -4.31 14.69 0.24
C GLN A 114 -5.10 13.64 1.04
N MET A 115 -5.64 14.02 2.18
CA MET A 115 -6.43 13.15 3.06
C MET A 115 -7.74 13.80 3.48
N GLY A 116 -8.64 13.02 4.05
CA GLY A 116 -9.94 13.48 4.48
C GLY A 116 -10.75 14.04 3.31
N CYS A 117 -11.30 15.24 3.49
CA CYS A 117 -12.09 15.93 2.47
C CYS A 117 -11.30 16.40 1.23
N PHE A 118 -9.98 16.27 1.21
CA PHE A 118 -9.15 16.55 0.04
C PHE A 118 -8.84 15.31 -0.79
N ARG A 119 -9.40 14.15 -0.44
CA ARG A 119 -9.09 12.90 -1.13
C ARG A 119 -10.32 12.30 -1.82
N PRO A 120 -10.39 12.22 -3.15
CA PRO A 120 -9.43 12.72 -4.15
C PRO A 120 -9.42 14.25 -4.29
N ASN A 121 -10.54 14.88 -4.03
CA ASN A 121 -10.78 16.33 -3.98
C ASN A 121 -12.05 16.61 -3.18
N GLN A 122 -12.35 17.87 -2.93
CA GLN A 122 -13.49 18.27 -2.09
C GLN A 122 -14.85 17.84 -2.65
N ASP A 123 -15.00 17.82 -3.98
CA ASP A 123 -16.28 17.49 -4.63
C ASP A 123 -16.59 15.99 -4.67
N CYS A 124 -15.56 15.13 -4.46
CA CYS A 124 -15.69 13.68 -4.54
C CYS A 124 -15.25 12.97 -3.25
N SER A 125 -15.02 13.71 -2.17
CA SER A 125 -14.49 13.13 -0.92
C SER A 125 -15.48 12.26 -0.16
N ALA A 126 -16.78 12.44 -0.42
CA ALA A 126 -17.87 11.65 0.15
C ALA A 126 -18.28 10.46 -0.73
N THR A 127 -17.46 10.09 -1.71
CA THR A 127 -17.68 8.98 -2.67
C THR A 127 -18.56 9.36 -3.86
N ASP A 128 -19.63 10.13 -3.66
CA ASP A 128 -20.43 10.72 -4.72
C ASP A 128 -19.60 11.74 -5.52
N THR A 129 -20.08 12.02 -6.73
CA THR A 129 -19.46 12.98 -7.64
C THR A 129 -20.49 14.02 -8.09
N PRO A 130 -20.07 15.13 -8.69
CA PRO A 130 -21.01 16.08 -9.31
C PRO A 130 -21.87 15.50 -10.45
N ILE A 131 -21.56 14.27 -10.89
CA ILE A 131 -22.31 13.56 -11.92
C ILE A 131 -23.28 12.61 -11.22
N GLU A 132 -24.58 12.81 -11.43
CA GLU A 132 -25.64 11.98 -10.84
C GLU A 132 -25.44 10.49 -11.18
N GLY A 133 -25.49 9.64 -10.16
CA GLY A 133 -25.31 8.19 -10.28
C GLY A 133 -23.88 7.72 -10.52
N LEU A 134 -22.89 8.63 -10.54
CA LEU A 134 -21.47 8.27 -10.62
C LEU A 134 -20.79 8.37 -9.25
N TYR A 135 -20.21 7.26 -8.81
CA TYR A 135 -19.53 7.15 -7.52
C TYR A 135 -18.07 6.79 -7.72
N THR A 136 -17.23 7.23 -6.80
CA THR A 136 -15.80 6.88 -6.75
C THR A 136 -15.48 6.04 -5.52
N CYS A 137 -14.66 5.01 -5.69
CA CYS A 137 -14.12 4.23 -4.59
C CYS A 137 -12.72 3.68 -4.97
N GLY A 138 -12.03 3.11 -4.00
CA GLY A 138 -10.70 2.54 -4.20
C GLY A 138 -9.59 3.41 -3.62
N ALA A 139 -8.35 3.11 -4.00
CA ALA A 139 -7.16 3.71 -3.37
C ALA A 139 -7.08 5.24 -3.48
N SER A 140 -7.71 5.83 -4.49
CA SER A 140 -7.71 7.29 -4.68
C SER A 140 -8.69 8.02 -3.78
N THR A 141 -9.64 7.35 -3.14
CA THR A 141 -10.63 7.94 -2.23
C THR A 141 -10.25 7.72 -0.77
N PHE A 142 -10.89 8.46 0.15
CA PHE A 142 -10.69 8.28 1.59
C PHE A 142 -11.20 6.87 2.04
N PRO A 143 -10.53 6.17 2.94
CA PRO A 143 -9.29 6.50 3.66
C PRO A 143 -7.98 6.17 2.91
N GLY A 144 -8.03 5.87 1.65
CA GLY A 144 -6.86 5.63 0.81
C GLY A 144 -6.59 4.17 0.49
N GLY A 145 -5.50 3.94 -0.22
CA GLY A 145 -5.04 2.60 -0.58
C GLY A 145 -4.59 1.79 0.64
N LEU A 146 -4.27 0.58 0.42
CA LEU A 146 -3.98 -0.56 1.25
C LEU A 146 -5.15 -1.58 1.22
N VAL A 147 -4.90 -2.80 1.64
CA VAL A 147 -5.88 -3.92 1.56
C VAL A 147 -6.92 -3.83 2.70
N LEU A 148 -7.40 -2.64 3.01
CA LEU A 148 -8.33 -2.42 4.13
C LEU A 148 -9.80 -2.45 3.72
N GLY A 149 -10.10 -2.43 2.41
CA GLY A 149 -11.47 -2.41 1.92
C GLY A 149 -12.29 -1.15 2.28
N GLY A 150 -11.71 -0.22 3.04
CA GLY A 150 -12.40 0.96 3.57
C GLY A 150 -13.11 1.80 2.51
N PRO A 151 -12.44 2.22 1.42
CA PRO A 151 -13.09 2.98 0.36
C PRO A 151 -14.25 2.24 -0.30
N GLY A 152 -14.12 0.94 -0.51
CA GLY A 152 -15.19 0.10 -1.05
C GLY A 152 -16.38 0.00 -0.10
N TYR A 153 -16.13 -0.18 1.19
CA TYR A 153 -17.17 -0.22 2.22
C TYR A 153 -17.95 1.09 2.30
N ILE A 154 -17.25 2.22 2.32
CA ILE A 154 -17.84 3.56 2.34
C ILE A 154 -18.65 3.78 1.05
N GLY A 155 -18.07 3.45 -0.11
CA GLY A 155 -18.72 3.59 -1.39
C GLY A 155 -20.00 2.75 -1.53
N ALA A 156 -19.93 1.48 -1.11
CA ALA A 156 -21.11 0.61 -1.10
C ALA A 156 -22.22 1.15 -0.19
N GLY A 157 -21.84 1.70 0.97
CA GLY A 157 -22.78 2.35 1.88
C GLY A 157 -23.47 3.54 1.24
N ARG A 158 -22.71 4.42 0.57
CA ARG A 158 -23.26 5.59 -0.11
C ARG A 158 -24.23 5.23 -1.23
N VAL A 159 -23.84 4.27 -2.07
CA VAL A 159 -24.71 3.78 -3.16
C VAL A 159 -26.01 3.17 -2.61
N ALA A 160 -25.90 2.39 -1.53
CA ALA A 160 -27.10 1.80 -0.92
C ALA A 160 -28.06 2.86 -0.39
N ASP A 161 -27.54 3.90 0.27
CA ASP A 161 -28.34 5.01 0.80
C ASP A 161 -29.07 5.76 -0.34
N ASP A 162 -28.37 6.10 -1.43
CA ASP A 162 -28.92 6.84 -2.55
C ASP A 162 -29.98 6.02 -3.33
N LEU A 163 -29.84 4.71 -3.36
CA LEU A 163 -30.80 3.80 -4.01
C LEU A 163 -31.93 3.35 -3.06
N GLY A 164 -31.92 3.76 -1.79
CA GLY A 164 -32.88 3.32 -0.78
C GLY A 164 -32.82 1.82 -0.50
N ILE A 165 -31.64 1.21 -0.64
CA ILE A 165 -31.42 -0.21 -0.38
C ILE A 165 -30.99 -0.41 1.05
N ASP A 166 -31.69 -1.27 1.80
CA ASP A 166 -31.29 -1.67 3.13
C ASP A 166 -29.95 -2.39 3.11
N ARG A 167 -29.00 -1.91 3.89
CA ARG A 167 -27.68 -2.54 4.01
C ARG A 167 -27.84 -3.90 4.70
N TRP A 168 -27.48 -4.98 3.99
CA TRP A 168 -27.49 -6.33 4.56
C TRP A 168 -26.33 -6.57 5.52
N TRP A 169 -25.22 -5.81 5.35
CA TRP A 169 -24.08 -5.84 6.27
C TRP A 169 -24.35 -4.95 7.47
N LYS A 170 -24.08 -5.48 8.64
CA LYS A 170 -24.26 -4.77 9.91
C LYS A 170 -22.91 -4.65 10.60
N PRO A 171 -22.69 -3.60 11.39
CA PRO A 171 -21.53 -3.54 12.26
C PRO A 171 -21.47 -4.77 13.17
N THR A 172 -20.28 -5.18 13.57
CA THR A 172 -20.15 -6.20 14.61
C THR A 172 -20.66 -5.65 15.94
N PRO A 173 -21.09 -6.51 16.89
CA PRO A 173 -21.53 -6.04 18.21
C PRO A 173 -20.49 -5.20 18.96
N GLU A 174 -19.20 -5.45 18.69
CA GLU A 174 -18.11 -4.67 19.23
C GLU A 174 -18.05 -3.26 18.62
N MET A 175 -18.23 -3.17 17.30
CA MET A 175 -18.28 -1.89 16.58
C MET A 175 -19.53 -1.10 16.97
N GLU A 176 -20.69 -1.74 17.12
CA GLU A 176 -21.92 -1.07 17.57
C GLU A 176 -21.73 -0.46 18.96
N ARG A 177 -21.07 -1.18 19.86
CA ARG A 177 -20.72 -0.66 21.19
C ARG A 177 -19.80 0.55 21.09
N TYR A 178 -18.76 0.46 20.26
CA TYR A 178 -17.83 1.58 20.06
C TYR A 178 -18.56 2.82 19.51
N ILE A 179 -19.41 2.65 18.52
CA ILE A 179 -20.21 3.74 17.93
C ILE A 179 -21.05 4.40 19.03
N LYS A 180 -21.77 3.59 19.81
CA LYS A 180 -22.61 4.09 20.90
C LYS A 180 -21.83 4.81 22.01
N ASP A 181 -20.66 4.28 22.37
CA ASP A 181 -19.90 4.78 23.52
C ASP A 181 -19.07 6.03 23.18
N TYR A 182 -18.74 6.25 21.89
CA TYR A 182 -17.77 7.28 21.49
C TYR A 182 -18.21 8.19 20.33
N LEU A 183 -19.21 7.83 19.56
CA LEU A 183 -19.60 8.57 18.34
C LEU A 183 -21.06 9.05 18.34
N GLU A 184 -21.93 8.50 19.17
CA GLU A 184 -23.29 8.99 19.38
C GLU A 184 -23.31 9.88 20.63
N GLU A 185 -23.49 11.22 20.44
CA GLU A 185 -23.80 12.17 21.49
C GLU A 185 -25.31 12.25 21.73
#